data_354ea07318077221638c2509db64a1e9
#
_entry.id   354ea07318077221638c2509db64a1e9
#
_cell.length_a   1.000
_cell.length_b   1.000
_cell.length_c   1.000
_cell.angle_alpha   90.00
_cell.angle_beta   90.00
_cell.angle_gamma   90.00
#
_symmetry.space_group_name_H-M   'P 1'
#
loop_
_entity.id
_entity.type
_entity.pdbx_description
1 polymer ?
#
loop_
_entity_poly.entity_id
_entity_poly.type
_entity_poly.pdbx_seq_one_letter_code
_entity_poly.pdbx_strand_id
1 'polypeptide(L)'
;MLLRDIIADVRAAQDRDPAARSFLEVLLLYQGVHALIAYRIAHWFWKHKHYFIARFISQFSRFMTLIEIHPGARLGKGILIDHGTGVVIGETAEVGDNCKIAANAVLLKPLQADSTAVGIPARPVRIGGKAVEKKAHAYSADLGELQEKVESMQQQIDALEQELAESKEESRKRGA
;
A
#
# COMPACT_ATOMS: atom_id res chain seq x y z
N MET A 1 24.57 8.43 13.36
CA MET A 1 23.14 8.35 13.09
C MET A 1 22.87 7.44 11.90
N LEU A 2 23.33 7.76 10.70
CA LEU A 2 23.09 6.98 9.47
C LEU A 2 23.41 5.47 9.58
N LEU A 3 24.62 5.10 9.97
CA LEU A 3 25.02 3.68 10.06
C LEU A 3 24.21 2.91 11.11
N ARG A 4 23.88 3.54 12.22
CA ARG A 4 23.05 2.92 13.26
C ARG A 4 21.63 2.64 12.78
N ASP A 5 21.06 3.53 11.98
CA ASP A 5 19.72 3.36 11.43
C ASP A 5 19.70 2.23 10.37
N ILE A 6 20.74 2.17 9.52
CA ILE A 6 20.93 1.07 8.56
C ILE A 6 21.04 -0.29 9.28
N ILE A 7 21.87 -0.38 10.33
CA ILE A 7 22.01 -1.62 11.10
C ILE A 7 20.68 -2.02 11.76
N ALA A 8 19.91 -1.04 12.24
CA ALA A 8 18.59 -1.29 12.82
C ALA A 8 17.61 -1.85 11.78
N ASP A 9 17.62 -1.33 10.54
CA ASP A 9 16.76 -1.81 9.46
C ASP A 9 17.15 -3.25 9.04
N VAL A 10 18.46 -3.55 8.91
CA VAL A 10 18.93 -4.92 8.60
C VAL A 10 18.54 -5.90 9.70
N ARG A 11 18.74 -5.55 10.99
CA ARG A 11 18.33 -6.40 12.12
C ARG A 11 16.83 -6.60 12.16
N ALA A 12 16.05 -5.54 11.91
CA ALA A 12 14.60 -5.64 11.87
C ALA A 12 14.10 -6.60 10.78
N ALA A 13 14.78 -6.66 9.64
CA ALA A 13 14.49 -7.64 8.59
C ALA A 13 14.89 -9.06 9.05
N GLN A 14 16.09 -9.23 9.61
CA GLN A 14 16.56 -10.52 10.10
C GLN A 14 15.67 -11.09 11.20
N ASP A 15 15.24 -10.27 12.16
CA ASP A 15 14.48 -10.72 13.33
C ASP A 15 13.00 -11.02 13.02
N ARG A 16 12.45 -10.38 11.97
CA ARG A 16 11.01 -10.45 11.67
C ARG A 16 10.66 -11.20 10.39
N ASP A 17 11.65 -11.58 9.59
CA ASP A 17 11.45 -12.44 8.44
C ASP A 17 11.90 -13.87 8.79
N PRO A 18 10.98 -14.85 8.87
CA PRO A 18 11.32 -16.25 9.17
C PRO A 18 12.27 -16.88 8.14
N ALA A 19 12.36 -16.32 6.92
CA ALA A 19 13.24 -16.83 5.86
C ALA A 19 14.69 -16.33 6.01
N ALA A 20 14.93 -15.30 6.83
CA ALA A 20 16.25 -14.70 7.01
C ALA A 20 17.16 -15.61 7.84
N ARG A 21 18.30 -16.03 7.26
CA ARG A 21 19.24 -16.94 7.93
C ARG A 21 20.41 -16.25 8.60
N SER A 22 20.86 -15.11 8.03
CA SER A 22 22.00 -14.38 8.57
C SER A 22 21.93 -12.89 8.24
N PHE A 23 22.63 -12.09 9.06
CA PHE A 23 22.77 -10.64 8.81
C PHE A 23 23.37 -10.33 7.43
N LEU A 24 24.36 -11.11 7.02
CA LEU A 24 25.04 -10.90 5.73
C LEU A 24 24.11 -11.21 4.54
N GLU A 25 23.32 -12.28 4.64
CA GLU A 25 22.32 -12.62 3.64
C GLU A 25 21.30 -11.50 3.48
N VAL A 26 20.74 -11.00 4.58
CA VAL A 26 19.78 -9.90 4.59
C VAL A 26 20.39 -8.62 3.99
N LEU A 27 21.62 -8.28 4.39
CA LEU A 27 22.32 -7.09 3.89
C LEU A 27 22.56 -7.15 2.38
N LEU A 28 22.90 -8.33 1.83
CA LEU A 28 23.33 -8.47 0.44
C LEU A 28 22.21 -8.86 -0.52
N LEU A 29 21.12 -9.49 -0.04
CA LEU A 29 20.10 -10.07 -0.93
C LEU A 29 18.71 -9.46 -0.78
N TYR A 30 18.45 -8.69 0.27
CA TYR A 30 17.12 -8.16 0.53
C TYR A 30 16.91 -6.79 -0.15
N GLN A 31 16.06 -6.76 -1.16
CA GLN A 31 15.72 -5.54 -1.91
C GLN A 31 15.18 -4.42 -1.02
N GLY A 32 14.34 -4.76 -0.04
CA GLY A 32 13.82 -3.81 0.93
C GLY A 32 14.92 -3.12 1.74
N VAL A 33 15.95 -3.87 2.13
CA VAL A 33 17.14 -3.34 2.83
C VAL A 33 17.95 -2.43 1.92
N HIS A 34 18.16 -2.83 0.65
CA HIS A 34 18.88 -1.99 -0.32
C HIS A 34 18.16 -0.66 -0.56
N ALA A 35 16.83 -0.69 -0.68
CA ALA A 35 16.02 0.51 -0.84
C ALA A 35 16.12 1.43 0.39
N LEU A 36 16.10 0.86 1.61
CA LEU A 36 16.26 1.62 2.85
C LEU A 36 17.66 2.22 2.97
N ILE A 37 18.71 1.48 2.64
CA ILE A 37 20.09 2.02 2.62
C ILE A 37 20.18 3.20 1.66
N ALA A 38 19.71 3.03 0.43
CA ALA A 38 19.73 4.10 -0.57
C ALA A 38 18.90 5.31 -0.11
N TYR A 39 17.72 5.08 0.48
CA TYR A 39 16.91 6.14 1.07
C TYR A 39 17.66 6.88 2.18
N ARG A 40 18.31 6.20 3.13
CA ARG A 40 19.05 6.82 4.23
C ARG A 40 20.15 7.77 3.68
N ILE A 41 20.85 7.35 2.62
CA ILE A 41 21.87 8.17 1.93
C ILE A 41 21.20 9.34 1.20
N ALA A 42 20.16 9.08 0.41
CA ALA A 42 19.43 10.11 -0.33
C ALA A 42 18.80 11.17 0.61
N HIS A 43 18.23 10.74 1.73
CA HIS A 43 17.65 11.62 2.75
C HIS A 43 18.71 12.51 3.41
N TRP A 44 19.92 12.02 3.61
CA TRP A 44 21.02 12.83 4.10
C TRP A 44 21.33 13.97 3.11
N PHE A 45 21.47 13.69 1.80
CA PHE A 45 21.64 14.70 0.78
C PHE A 45 20.46 15.67 0.71
N TRP A 46 19.23 15.17 0.84
CA TRP A 46 18.02 15.99 0.88
C TRP A 46 18.05 17.02 2.00
N LYS A 47 18.41 16.58 3.20
CA LYS A 47 18.54 17.48 4.38
C LYS A 47 19.63 18.53 4.21
N HIS A 48 20.64 18.26 3.40
CA HIS A 48 21.70 19.21 3.06
C HIS A 48 21.38 20.04 1.80
N LYS A 49 20.14 20.02 1.33
CA LYS A 49 19.63 20.76 0.16
C LYS A 49 20.26 20.36 -1.19
N HIS A 50 20.91 19.22 -1.26
CA HIS A 50 21.41 18.62 -2.51
C HIS A 50 20.30 17.80 -3.19
N TYR A 51 19.19 18.44 -3.55
CA TYR A 51 17.96 17.79 -4.00
C TYR A 51 18.14 16.95 -5.26
N PHE A 52 18.94 17.42 -6.22
CA PHE A 52 19.19 16.66 -7.45
C PHE A 52 19.88 15.33 -7.16
N ILE A 53 20.95 15.34 -6.33
CA ILE A 53 21.69 14.12 -5.95
C ILE A 53 20.78 13.18 -5.17
N ALA A 54 19.99 13.70 -4.23
CA ALA A 54 19.04 12.92 -3.46
C ALA A 54 18.02 12.22 -4.37
N ARG A 55 17.44 12.94 -5.33
CA ARG A 55 16.48 12.39 -6.30
C ARG A 55 17.14 11.38 -7.24
N PHE A 56 18.36 11.65 -7.70
CA PHE A 56 19.09 10.71 -8.54
C PHE A 56 19.30 9.37 -7.83
N ILE A 57 19.78 9.38 -6.58
CA ILE A 57 19.96 8.17 -5.77
C ILE A 57 18.62 7.45 -5.58
N SER A 58 17.54 8.17 -5.26
CA SER A 58 16.21 7.60 -5.08
C SER A 58 15.69 6.93 -6.35
N GLN A 59 15.84 7.56 -7.53
CA GLN A 59 15.38 6.98 -8.79
C GLN A 59 16.23 5.79 -9.22
N PHE A 60 17.55 5.84 -9.00
CA PHE A 60 18.43 4.70 -9.25
C PHE A 60 18.06 3.51 -8.35
N SER A 61 17.82 3.76 -7.06
CA SER A 61 17.34 2.73 -6.13
C SER A 61 16.01 2.11 -6.58
N ARG A 62 15.06 2.96 -6.99
CA ARG A 62 13.78 2.49 -7.54
C ARG A 62 13.97 1.56 -8.75
N PHE A 63 14.85 1.94 -9.67
CA PHE A 63 15.14 1.12 -10.85
C PHE A 63 15.71 -0.25 -10.46
N MET A 64 16.58 -0.31 -9.44
CA MET A 64 17.23 -1.54 -8.98
C MET A 64 16.34 -2.42 -8.11
N THR A 65 15.48 -1.81 -7.29
CA THR A 65 14.72 -2.52 -6.25
C THR A 65 13.23 -2.61 -6.52
N LEU A 66 12.71 -1.84 -7.48
CA LEU A 66 11.27 -1.64 -7.74
C LEU A 66 10.51 -1.06 -6.54
N ILE A 67 11.25 -0.39 -5.63
CA ILE A 67 10.73 0.27 -4.42
C ILE A 67 11.00 1.76 -4.54
N GLU A 68 9.96 2.58 -4.50
CA GLU A 68 10.09 4.02 -4.51
C GLU A 68 10.00 4.59 -3.10
N ILE A 69 11.08 5.25 -2.66
CA ILE A 69 11.08 6.03 -1.43
C ILE A 69 11.56 7.44 -1.76
N HIS A 70 10.67 8.43 -1.59
CA HIS A 70 11.05 9.81 -1.81
C HIS A 70 12.06 10.27 -0.74
N PRO A 71 13.17 10.94 -1.10
CA PRO A 71 14.18 11.34 -0.13
C PRO A 71 13.70 12.36 0.89
N GLY A 72 12.59 13.08 0.62
CA GLY A 72 11.93 13.99 1.56
C GLY A 72 11.08 13.29 2.62
N ALA A 73 10.72 12.03 2.41
CA ALA A 73 9.96 11.24 3.39
C ALA A 73 10.68 11.17 4.75
N ARG A 74 9.92 10.95 5.83
CA ARG A 74 10.46 10.79 7.17
C ARG A 74 10.24 9.37 7.66
N LEU A 75 11.29 8.58 7.66
CA LEU A 75 11.26 7.20 8.13
C LEU A 75 11.99 7.08 9.46
N GLY A 76 11.33 6.44 10.42
CA GLY A 76 11.94 5.96 11.66
C GLY A 76 13.01 4.92 11.41
N LYS A 77 13.45 4.21 12.43
CA LYS A 77 14.45 3.13 12.37
C LYS A 77 13.78 1.77 12.54
N GLY A 78 14.50 0.71 12.16
CA GLY A 78 13.99 -0.65 12.27
C GLY A 78 12.83 -0.94 11.32
N ILE A 79 12.84 -0.34 10.13
CA ILE A 79 11.82 -0.56 9.12
C ILE A 79 12.10 -1.89 8.40
N LEU A 80 11.05 -2.68 8.18
CA LEU A 80 11.07 -3.84 7.32
C LEU A 80 10.16 -3.59 6.11
N ILE A 81 10.73 -3.59 4.91
CA ILE A 81 9.98 -3.64 3.66
C ILE A 81 9.99 -5.09 3.19
N ASP A 82 8.83 -5.74 3.32
CA ASP A 82 8.67 -7.17 3.09
C ASP A 82 8.27 -7.41 1.63
N HIS A 83 9.08 -8.17 0.88
CA HIS A 83 8.97 -8.40 -0.57
C HIS A 83 9.01 -7.16 -1.46
N GLY A 84 8.80 -6.01 -0.98
CA GLY A 84 9.01 -4.64 -1.43
C GLY A 84 8.52 -4.21 -2.82
N THR A 85 8.42 -5.07 -3.80
CA THR A 85 8.03 -4.71 -5.18
C THR A 85 6.75 -3.88 -5.19
N GLY A 86 6.78 -2.72 -5.90
CA GLY A 86 5.63 -1.83 -6.03
C GLY A 86 5.32 -0.98 -4.79
N VAL A 87 6.16 -1.02 -3.76
CA VAL A 87 6.03 -0.10 -2.61
C VAL A 87 6.34 1.32 -3.04
N VAL A 88 5.48 2.27 -2.65
CA VAL A 88 5.66 3.70 -2.89
C VAL A 88 5.52 4.46 -1.58
N ILE A 89 6.54 5.22 -1.22
CA ILE A 89 6.57 6.12 -0.06
C ILE A 89 6.81 7.54 -0.56
N GLY A 90 5.76 8.37 -0.54
CA GLY A 90 5.79 9.73 -1.08
C GLY A 90 6.58 10.72 -0.21
N GLU A 91 6.81 11.93 -0.73
CA GLU A 91 7.61 12.99 -0.10
C GLU A 91 7.12 13.35 1.31
N THR A 92 5.82 13.45 1.49
CA THR A 92 5.19 13.87 2.75
C THR A 92 4.88 12.72 3.69
N ALA A 93 5.25 11.49 3.32
CA ALA A 93 4.99 10.32 4.15
C ALA A 93 5.84 10.33 5.42
N GLU A 94 5.22 9.96 6.52
CA GLU A 94 5.86 9.77 7.82
C GLU A 94 5.65 8.33 8.27
N VAL A 95 6.73 7.63 8.57
CA VAL A 95 6.71 6.23 9.02
C VAL A 95 7.42 6.14 10.36
N GLY A 96 6.71 5.69 11.37
CA GLY A 96 7.26 5.49 12.71
C GLY A 96 8.28 4.36 12.79
N ASP A 97 8.92 4.24 13.95
CA ASP A 97 9.90 3.18 14.22
C ASP A 97 9.25 1.77 14.10
N ASN A 98 10.06 0.78 13.77
CA ASN A 98 9.68 -0.66 13.78
C ASN A 98 8.48 -1.01 12.87
N CYS A 99 8.18 -0.21 11.86
CA CYS A 99 7.10 -0.52 10.93
C CYS A 99 7.48 -1.66 9.96
N LYS A 100 6.46 -2.46 9.60
CA LYS A 100 6.52 -3.43 8.50
C LYS A 100 5.64 -2.95 7.36
N ILE A 101 6.17 -2.90 6.15
CA ILE A 101 5.49 -2.45 4.93
C ILE A 101 5.48 -3.62 3.95
N ALA A 102 4.30 -4.08 3.58
CA ALA A 102 4.15 -5.18 2.63
C ALA A 102 4.32 -4.72 1.17
N ALA A 103 4.55 -5.69 0.29
CA ALA A 103 4.61 -5.46 -1.16
C ALA A 103 3.38 -4.68 -1.68
N ASN A 104 3.59 -3.88 -2.73
CA ASN A 104 2.56 -3.03 -3.36
C ASN A 104 1.87 -2.02 -2.43
N ALA A 105 2.41 -1.75 -1.24
CA ALA A 105 1.83 -0.76 -0.36
C ALA A 105 2.16 0.68 -0.81
N VAL A 106 1.14 1.55 -0.93
CA VAL A 106 1.31 2.97 -1.26
C VAL A 106 0.97 3.82 -0.05
N LEU A 107 2.01 4.40 0.56
CA LEU A 107 1.87 5.18 1.79
C LEU A 107 1.55 6.64 1.46
N LEU A 108 0.31 7.03 1.73
CA LEU A 108 -0.22 8.39 1.54
C LEU A 108 -0.50 9.11 2.86
N LYS A 109 -0.48 8.39 3.98
CA LYS A 109 -0.79 8.91 5.31
C LYS A 109 0.29 8.50 6.30
N PRO A 110 0.47 9.24 7.40
CA PRO A 110 1.38 8.85 8.47
C PRO A 110 1.07 7.46 9.00
N LEU A 111 2.14 6.68 9.23
CA LEU A 111 2.09 5.35 9.83
C LEU A 111 2.76 5.40 11.21
N GLN A 112 2.00 5.12 12.26
CA GLN A 112 2.55 5.12 13.62
C GLN A 112 3.54 3.98 13.85
N ALA A 113 4.40 4.12 14.86
CA ALA A 113 5.38 3.10 15.21
C ALA A 113 4.73 1.72 15.47
N ASP A 114 5.54 0.67 15.30
CA ASP A 114 5.15 -0.73 15.54
C ASP A 114 3.95 -1.20 14.70
N SER A 115 3.72 -0.55 13.56
CA SER A 115 2.62 -0.88 12.65
C SER A 115 3.04 -1.83 11.52
N THR A 116 2.10 -2.68 11.08
CA THR A 116 2.18 -3.38 9.80
C THR A 116 1.16 -2.78 8.83
N ALA A 117 1.64 -2.27 7.70
CA ALA A 117 0.80 -1.61 6.69
C ALA A 117 0.76 -2.40 5.38
N VAL A 118 -0.43 -2.44 4.76
CA VAL A 118 -0.67 -3.12 3.48
C VAL A 118 -1.66 -2.33 2.62
N GLY A 119 -1.59 -2.52 1.31
CA GLY A 119 -2.61 -2.09 0.33
C GLY A 119 -2.40 -0.70 -0.26
N ILE A 120 -3.36 -0.28 -1.11
CA ILE A 120 -3.39 0.98 -1.86
C ILE A 120 -4.75 1.65 -1.62
N PRO A 121 -4.82 2.75 -0.87
CA PRO A 121 -3.77 3.32 -0.02
C PRO A 121 -3.39 2.40 1.15
N ALA A 122 -2.15 2.44 1.57
CA ALA A 122 -1.65 1.62 2.68
C ALA A 122 -2.36 1.97 3.99
N ARG A 123 -2.79 0.93 4.70
CA ARG A 123 -3.47 1.04 5.99
C ARG A 123 -2.82 0.11 7.01
N PRO A 124 -2.74 0.50 8.28
CA PRO A 124 -2.27 -0.39 9.32
C PRO A 124 -3.26 -1.54 9.51
N VAL A 125 -2.76 -2.77 9.43
CA VAL A 125 -3.51 -4.01 9.73
C VAL A 125 -3.14 -4.58 11.09
N ARG A 126 -1.97 -4.18 11.62
CA ARG A 126 -1.53 -4.47 12.98
C ARG A 126 -0.83 -3.26 13.58
N ILE A 127 -0.94 -3.09 14.91
CA ILE A 127 -0.28 -2.06 15.70
C ILE A 127 0.18 -2.70 17.00
N GLY A 128 1.46 -2.60 17.34
CA GLY A 128 2.01 -3.26 18.54
C GLY A 128 1.75 -4.77 18.57
N GLY A 129 1.79 -5.43 17.39
CA GLY A 129 1.49 -6.87 17.25
C GLY A 129 0.00 -7.26 17.31
N LYS A 130 -0.89 -6.35 17.70
CA LYS A 130 -2.35 -6.60 17.75
C LYS A 130 -2.99 -6.27 16.41
N ALA A 131 -3.91 -7.11 15.96
CA ALA A 131 -4.68 -6.82 14.75
C ALA A 131 -5.53 -5.55 14.95
N VAL A 132 -5.53 -4.68 13.95
CA VAL A 132 -6.47 -3.56 13.89
C VAL A 132 -7.79 -4.11 13.39
N GLU A 133 -8.86 -3.90 14.14
CA GLU A 133 -10.20 -4.25 13.66
C GLU A 133 -10.45 -3.55 12.32
N LYS A 134 -10.73 -4.34 11.31
CA LYS A 134 -11.19 -3.82 10.03
C LYS A 134 -12.52 -3.11 10.31
N LYS A 135 -12.51 -1.78 10.33
CA LYS A 135 -13.75 -1.07 10.05
C LYS A 135 -14.12 -1.45 8.62
N ALA A 136 -15.03 -2.40 8.49
CA ALA A 136 -15.54 -2.93 7.23
C ALA A 136 -16.29 -1.87 6.38
N HIS A 137 -16.13 -0.58 6.68
CA HIS A 137 -17.04 0.48 6.29
C HIS A 137 -16.78 1.17 4.96
N ALA A 138 -15.68 0.89 4.24
CA ALA A 138 -15.52 1.56 2.95
C ALA A 138 -16.00 0.68 1.78
N TYR A 139 -15.65 -0.60 1.79
CA TYR A 139 -16.06 -1.50 0.69
C TYR A 139 -17.43 -2.15 0.89
N SER A 140 -17.85 -2.39 2.13
CA SER A 140 -19.18 -2.97 2.40
C SER A 140 -20.31 -1.96 2.23
N ALA A 141 -20.07 -0.67 2.48
CA ALA A 141 -21.03 0.38 2.19
C ALA A 141 -21.22 0.55 0.67
N ASP A 142 -20.10 0.63 -0.09
CA ASP A 142 -20.14 0.70 -1.56
C ASP A 142 -20.77 -0.55 -2.18
N LEU A 143 -20.49 -1.74 -1.64
CA LEU A 143 -21.11 -3.00 -2.10
C LEU A 143 -22.59 -3.06 -1.76
N GLY A 144 -23.01 -2.60 -0.59
CA GLY A 144 -24.42 -2.52 -0.20
C GLY A 144 -25.20 -1.59 -1.11
N GLU A 145 -24.69 -0.39 -1.36
CA GLU A 145 -25.30 0.58 -2.26
C GLU A 145 -25.37 0.07 -3.72
N LEU A 146 -24.33 -0.64 -4.18
CA LEU A 146 -24.34 -1.28 -5.49
C LEU A 146 -25.35 -2.43 -5.58
N GLN A 147 -25.51 -3.23 -4.52
CA GLN A 147 -26.49 -4.30 -4.48
C GLN A 147 -27.91 -3.75 -4.53
N GLU A 148 -28.24 -2.73 -3.72
CA GLU A 148 -29.54 -2.05 -3.77
C GLU A 148 -29.84 -1.48 -5.15
N LYS A 149 -28.83 -0.90 -5.81
CA LYS A 149 -28.99 -0.36 -7.15
C LYS A 149 -29.23 -1.44 -8.21
N VAL A 150 -28.54 -2.58 -8.10
CA VAL A 150 -28.76 -3.74 -8.98
C VAL A 150 -30.16 -4.32 -8.78
N GLU A 151 -30.62 -4.48 -7.56
CA GLU A 151 -32.00 -4.94 -7.26
C GLU A 151 -33.06 -3.99 -7.80
N SER A 152 -32.86 -2.67 -7.64
CA SER A 152 -33.76 -1.65 -8.19
C SER A 152 -33.80 -1.70 -9.72
N MET A 153 -32.66 -1.85 -10.39
CA MET A 153 -32.59 -1.97 -11.84
C MET A 153 -33.27 -3.27 -12.33
N GLN A 154 -33.11 -4.38 -11.62
CA GLN A 154 -33.79 -5.63 -11.95
C GLN A 154 -35.32 -5.48 -11.88
N GLN A 155 -35.83 -4.86 -10.83
CA GLN A 155 -37.28 -4.59 -10.69
C GLN A 155 -37.80 -3.71 -11.84
N GLN A 156 -37.02 -2.72 -12.29
CA GLN A 156 -37.42 -1.89 -13.43
C GLN A 156 -37.44 -2.69 -14.76
N ILE A 157 -36.48 -3.59 -14.95
CA ILE A 157 -36.45 -4.46 -16.12
C ILE A 157 -37.69 -5.37 -16.13
N ASP A 158 -37.99 -6.04 -15.01
CA ASP A 158 -39.13 -6.94 -14.90
C ASP A 158 -40.45 -6.21 -15.18
N ALA A 159 -40.64 -4.98 -14.68
CA ALA A 159 -41.80 -4.15 -14.95
C ALA A 159 -41.92 -3.76 -16.44
N LEU A 160 -40.81 -3.37 -17.08
CA LEU A 160 -40.80 -3.03 -18.51
C LEU A 160 -41.07 -4.26 -19.40
N GLU A 161 -40.57 -5.43 -19.02
CA GLU A 161 -40.88 -6.68 -19.74
C GLU A 161 -42.35 -7.04 -19.66
N GLN A 162 -42.98 -6.82 -18.50
CA GLN A 162 -44.42 -7.04 -18.29
C GLN A 162 -45.26 -6.07 -19.14
N GLU A 163 -44.92 -4.76 -19.13
CA GLU A 163 -45.61 -3.77 -19.98
C GLU A 163 -45.47 -4.09 -21.47
N LEU A 164 -44.26 -4.53 -21.88
CA LEU A 164 -44.03 -4.95 -23.24
C LEU A 164 -44.86 -6.19 -23.66
N ALA A 165 -44.97 -7.15 -22.75
CA ALA A 165 -45.78 -8.33 -22.98
C ALA A 165 -47.29 -7.98 -23.14
N GLU A 166 -47.81 -7.12 -22.26
CA GLU A 166 -49.21 -6.63 -22.31
C GLU A 166 -49.49 -5.84 -23.61
N SER A 167 -48.59 -4.94 -23.98
CA SER A 167 -48.67 -4.16 -25.23
C SER A 167 -48.67 -5.05 -26.49
N LYS A 168 -47.85 -6.11 -26.50
CA LYS A 168 -47.85 -7.10 -27.59
C LYS A 168 -49.12 -7.88 -27.67
N GLU A 169 -49.70 -8.25 -26.53
CA GLU A 169 -50.99 -8.97 -26.48
C GLU A 169 -52.19 -8.12 -26.94
N GLU A 170 -52.19 -6.83 -26.52
CA GLU A 170 -53.19 -5.87 -27.04
C GLU A 170 -53.11 -5.62 -28.52
N SER A 171 -51.85 -5.50 -29.06
CA SER A 171 -51.63 -5.32 -30.49
C SER A 171 -52.08 -6.54 -31.31
N ARG A 172 -51.92 -7.75 -30.77
CA ARG A 172 -52.47 -8.99 -31.37
C ARG A 172 -53.97 -9.01 -31.40
N LYS A 173 -54.65 -8.53 -30.33
CA LYS A 173 -56.13 -8.50 -30.23
C LYS A 173 -56.75 -7.44 -31.15
N ARG A 174 -56.03 -6.36 -31.49
CA ARG A 174 -56.48 -5.31 -32.40
C ARG A 174 -56.25 -5.60 -33.90
N GLY A 175 -55.38 -6.57 -34.21
CA GLY A 175 -55.03 -6.93 -35.61
C GLY A 175 -55.73 -8.22 -36.09
N ALA A 176 -56.60 -8.83 -35.31
CA ALA A 176 -57.46 -9.94 -35.65
C ALA A 176 -58.92 -9.50 -35.78
#